data_8985b181b01c2a8e1a006d5bef3d885c
#
_entry.id   8985b181b01c2a8e1a006d5bef3d885c
#
_cell.length_a   1.000
_cell.length_b   1.000
_cell.length_c   1.000
_cell.angle_alpha   90.00
_cell.angle_beta   90.00
_cell.angle_gamma   90.00
#
_symmetry.space_group_name_H-M   'P 1'
#
loop_
_entity.id
_entity.type
_entity.pdbx_description
1 polymer ?
#
loop_
_entity_poly.entity_id
_entity_poly.type
_entity_poly.pdbx_seq_one_letter_code
_entity_poly.pdbx_strand_id
1 'polypeptide(L)'
;MRRGIISAGNWLSDTIKFIRNYPAVGNLVTIERIEQGFGGCAHNVLADLAHLKSDIPLYAGGCVGRDALGDEVLATCERLGIDAEGICRTDAATSYTDVMADMTAGTRTFFHHRGANAEFGVEQALAITAPAKIYHLGYLLLLDKMDEEDAEYGRVAARVLDELQRRGYKTSVDVVSEEGDRFRSIILPCLRYVDYFIINEVEAGACFGENLRDEAGEPLLAKIAAAADFLLEQGVRDTVIIHFPEEGYAVRRDEEGVYVPSFRIPASEIVSSVGAGDAFCATMLYALHEDMPLAEGLRMAAAAAWFNLHNATSVGGAPTLAELQHFLQEHK
;
A
#
# COMPACT_ATOMS: atom_id res chain seq x y z
N MET A 1 25.93 0.89 -7.75
CA MET A 1 24.50 0.63 -8.02
C MET A 1 23.70 1.30 -6.94
N ARG A 2 22.52 1.85 -7.27
CA ARG A 2 21.59 2.36 -6.26
C ARG A 2 21.08 1.19 -5.41
N ARG A 3 20.90 1.42 -4.11
CA ARG A 3 20.35 0.45 -3.17
C ARG A 3 19.41 1.18 -2.22
N GLY A 4 18.32 0.55 -1.87
CA GLY A 4 17.32 1.12 -0.96
C GLY A 4 15.95 1.27 -1.60
N ILE A 5 14.97 1.50 -0.76
CA ILE A 5 13.58 1.72 -1.12
C ILE A 5 13.13 3.04 -0.49
N ILE A 6 12.62 3.95 -1.32
CA ILE A 6 11.82 5.08 -0.88
C ILE A 6 10.36 4.63 -0.88
N SER A 7 9.63 4.85 0.21
CA SER A 7 8.17 4.82 0.18
C SER A 7 7.64 6.21 0.54
N ALA A 8 6.88 6.78 -0.38
CA ALA A 8 6.39 8.14 -0.29
C ALA A 8 4.88 8.20 -0.54
N GLY A 9 4.19 9.14 0.09
CA GLY A 9 2.75 9.30 -0.05
C GLY A 9 2.07 9.51 1.29
N ASN A 10 1.12 8.63 1.62
CA ASN A 10 0.25 8.80 2.77
C ASN A 10 0.89 8.41 4.09
N TRP A 11 0.86 9.34 5.04
CA TRP A 11 1.19 9.20 6.45
C TRP A 11 0.00 9.65 7.26
N LEU A 12 -0.55 8.80 8.11
CA LEU A 12 -1.71 9.15 8.91
C LEU A 12 -1.73 8.43 10.26
N SER A 13 -2.49 8.99 11.19
CA SER A 13 -2.78 8.35 12.48
C SER A 13 -4.19 7.77 12.44
N ASP A 14 -4.32 6.49 12.78
CA ASP A 14 -5.61 5.83 12.96
C ASP A 14 -6.00 5.83 14.42
N THR A 15 -7.22 6.29 14.72
CA THR A 15 -7.84 6.16 16.04
C THR A 15 -9.04 5.24 15.94
N ILE A 16 -8.90 3.99 16.39
CA ILE A 16 -9.95 2.99 16.34
C ILE A 16 -10.78 3.09 17.62
N LYS A 17 -12.05 3.46 17.48
CA LYS A 17 -13.02 3.63 18.56
C LYS A 17 -14.01 2.49 18.51
N PHE A 18 -13.96 1.61 19.49
CA PHE A 18 -14.86 0.47 19.59
C PHE A 18 -16.18 0.91 20.23
N ILE A 19 -17.25 0.72 19.51
CA ILE A 19 -18.63 1.00 19.93
C ILE A 19 -19.43 -0.31 19.93
N ARG A 20 -20.45 -0.42 20.78
CA ARG A 20 -21.29 -1.62 20.80
C ARG A 20 -22.11 -1.77 19.51
N ASN A 21 -22.71 -0.68 19.07
CA ASN A 21 -23.45 -0.57 17.80
C ASN A 21 -23.56 0.90 17.40
N TYR A 22 -23.83 1.17 16.12
CA TYR A 22 -24.10 2.54 15.68
C TYR A 22 -25.38 3.08 16.30
N PRO A 23 -25.36 4.31 16.86
CA PRO A 23 -26.56 4.96 17.33
C PRO A 23 -27.40 5.46 16.15
N ALA A 24 -28.70 5.64 16.34
CA ALA A 24 -29.50 6.42 15.41
C ALA A 24 -28.99 7.86 15.35
N VAL A 25 -29.18 8.52 14.19
CA VAL A 25 -28.78 9.93 13.99
C VAL A 25 -29.35 10.81 15.12
N GLY A 26 -28.47 11.59 15.75
CA GLY A 26 -28.82 12.48 16.87
C GLY A 26 -28.71 11.83 18.26
N ASN A 27 -28.47 10.52 18.36
CA ASN A 27 -28.28 9.82 19.62
C ASN A 27 -26.80 9.63 19.97
N LEU A 28 -26.55 9.28 21.24
CA LEU A 28 -25.21 9.03 21.78
C LEU A 28 -24.97 7.53 21.91
N VAL A 29 -23.74 7.09 21.65
CA VAL A 29 -23.22 5.77 22.02
C VAL A 29 -21.92 5.94 22.80
N THR A 30 -21.65 5.05 23.75
CA THR A 30 -20.41 5.04 24.50
C THR A 30 -19.30 4.37 23.68
N ILE A 31 -18.10 5.00 23.67
CA ILE A 31 -16.88 4.37 23.18
C ILE A 31 -16.35 3.49 24.32
N GLU A 32 -16.31 2.18 24.09
CA GLU A 32 -15.92 1.19 25.10
C GLU A 32 -14.39 1.07 25.21
N ARG A 33 -13.67 1.26 24.09
CA ARG A 33 -12.21 1.14 24.01
C ARG A 33 -11.68 1.99 22.86
N ILE A 34 -10.46 2.48 23.01
CA ILE A 34 -9.74 3.21 21.97
C ILE A 34 -8.40 2.52 21.75
N GLU A 35 -8.05 2.32 20.49
CA GLU A 35 -6.72 1.92 20.03
C GLU A 35 -6.19 2.98 19.08
N GLN A 36 -4.88 3.22 19.12
CA GLN A 36 -4.22 4.18 18.24
C GLN A 36 -3.05 3.49 17.54
N GLY A 37 -2.80 3.88 16.30
CA GLY A 37 -1.70 3.41 15.50
C GLY A 37 -1.40 4.38 14.35
N PHE A 38 -0.30 4.14 13.68
CA PHE A 38 -0.04 4.81 12.40
C PHE A 38 -0.49 3.92 11.26
N GLY A 39 -0.88 4.58 10.18
CA GLY A 39 -1.35 3.99 8.94
C GLY A 39 -0.93 4.80 7.72
N GLY A 40 -1.51 4.44 6.59
CA GLY A 40 -1.14 4.96 5.28
C GLY A 40 -0.06 4.10 4.63
N CYS A 41 -0.16 3.92 3.30
CA CYS A 41 0.74 3.04 2.57
C CYS A 41 2.22 3.34 2.82
N ALA A 42 2.63 4.61 2.75
CA ALA A 42 4.04 4.97 2.92
C ALA A 42 4.59 4.53 4.29
N HIS A 43 3.78 4.71 5.37
CA HIS A 43 4.13 4.23 6.70
C HIS A 43 4.16 2.70 6.76
N ASN A 44 3.07 2.04 6.36
CA ASN A 44 2.92 0.60 6.54
C ASN A 44 3.98 -0.17 5.77
N VAL A 45 4.20 0.17 4.49
CA VAL A 45 5.24 -0.44 3.65
C VAL A 45 6.63 -0.29 4.27
N LEU A 46 6.98 0.90 4.79
CA LEU A 46 8.30 1.11 5.40
C LEU A 46 8.45 0.39 6.74
N ALA A 47 7.39 0.37 7.56
CA ALA A 47 7.40 -0.34 8.83
C ALA A 47 7.56 -1.86 8.61
N ASP A 48 6.83 -2.44 7.66
CA ASP A 48 6.95 -3.84 7.29
C ASP A 48 8.35 -4.17 6.75
N LEU A 49 8.89 -3.34 5.85
CA LEU A 49 10.26 -3.48 5.35
C LEU A 49 11.31 -3.37 6.47
N ALA A 50 11.11 -2.48 7.44
CA ALA A 50 12.01 -2.34 8.59
C ALA A 50 11.95 -3.59 9.49
N HIS A 51 10.76 -4.18 9.67
CA HIS A 51 10.59 -5.42 10.44
C HIS A 51 11.22 -6.64 9.78
N LEU A 52 11.36 -6.65 8.44
CA LEU A 52 12.10 -7.70 7.75
C LEU A 52 13.57 -7.78 8.22
N LYS A 53 14.10 -6.71 8.81
CA LYS A 53 15.51 -6.61 9.26
C LYS A 53 16.50 -6.98 8.16
N SER A 54 16.19 -6.62 6.93
CA SER A 54 17.13 -6.65 5.82
C SER A 54 18.11 -5.49 5.95
N ASP A 55 19.21 -5.55 5.20
CA ASP A 55 20.20 -4.46 5.16
C ASP A 55 19.88 -3.42 4.06
N ILE A 56 18.65 -3.39 3.57
CA ILE A 56 18.18 -2.43 2.56
C ILE A 56 17.93 -1.08 3.25
N PRO A 57 18.58 0.01 2.80
CA PRO A 57 18.28 1.35 3.30
C PRO A 57 16.84 1.77 2.99
N LEU A 58 16.14 2.34 3.97
CA LEU A 58 14.74 2.74 3.87
C LEU A 58 14.63 4.25 4.02
N TYR A 59 13.87 4.87 3.13
CA TYR A 59 13.70 6.31 3.06
C TYR A 59 12.22 6.67 3.02
N ALA A 60 11.81 7.56 3.91
CA ALA A 60 10.44 8.04 4.00
C ALA A 60 10.23 9.32 3.19
N GLY A 61 9.09 9.41 2.51
CA GLY A 61 8.65 10.62 1.82
C GLY A 61 7.18 10.91 2.06
N GLY A 62 6.82 12.20 2.16
CA GLY A 62 5.44 12.59 2.38
C GLY A 62 5.31 13.96 3.06
N CYS A 63 4.10 14.26 3.54
CA CYS A 63 3.83 15.47 4.30
C CYS A 63 3.16 15.14 5.62
N VAL A 64 3.61 15.81 6.70
CA VAL A 64 2.98 15.77 8.02
C VAL A 64 2.85 17.18 8.59
N GLY A 65 1.92 17.37 9.50
CA GLY A 65 1.71 18.67 10.17
C GLY A 65 2.82 19.05 11.13
N ARG A 66 2.90 20.35 11.49
CA ARG A 66 3.73 20.86 12.60
C ARG A 66 3.01 20.68 13.93
N ASP A 67 2.57 19.45 14.19
CA ASP A 67 1.78 19.06 15.35
C ASP A 67 2.36 17.82 16.02
N ALA A 68 1.79 17.41 17.16
CA ALA A 68 2.26 16.27 17.94
C ALA A 68 2.20 14.94 17.17
N LEU A 69 1.21 14.76 16.29
CA LEU A 69 1.12 13.56 15.45
C LEU A 69 2.25 13.51 14.43
N GLY A 70 2.58 14.65 13.81
CA GLY A 70 3.70 14.73 12.89
C GLY A 70 5.06 14.51 13.59
N ASP A 71 5.22 14.97 14.83
CA ASP A 71 6.42 14.69 15.63
C ASP A 71 6.53 13.20 15.94
N GLU A 72 5.42 12.54 16.22
CA GLU A 72 5.39 11.11 16.51
C GLU A 72 5.65 10.25 15.27
N VAL A 73 5.22 10.67 14.07
CA VAL A 73 5.60 10.04 12.80
C VAL A 73 7.12 10.03 12.64
N LEU A 74 7.79 11.19 12.83
CA LEU A 74 9.24 11.30 12.71
C LEU A 74 9.96 10.44 13.75
N ALA A 75 9.49 10.45 15.01
CA ALA A 75 10.04 9.61 16.07
C ALA A 75 9.85 8.11 15.77
N THR A 76 8.76 7.73 15.09
CA THR A 76 8.54 6.34 14.65
C THR A 76 9.52 5.94 13.56
N CYS A 77 9.77 6.79 12.57
CA CYS A 77 10.80 6.55 11.57
C CYS A 77 12.19 6.35 12.22
N GLU A 78 12.56 7.19 13.17
CA GLU A 78 13.83 7.07 13.91
C GLU A 78 13.93 5.73 14.65
N ARG A 79 12.88 5.31 15.37
CA ARG A 79 12.85 4.02 16.08
C ARG A 79 13.00 2.82 15.15
N LEU A 80 12.48 2.93 13.93
CA LEU A 80 12.55 1.87 12.91
C LEU A 80 13.81 1.94 12.05
N GLY A 81 14.69 2.94 12.26
CA GLY A 81 15.88 3.15 11.45
C GLY A 81 15.59 3.59 10.02
N ILE A 82 14.47 4.27 9.80
CA ILE A 82 14.04 4.81 8.51
C ILE A 82 14.52 6.26 8.41
N ASP A 83 15.20 6.60 7.32
CA ASP A 83 15.58 7.98 7.02
C ASP A 83 14.32 8.79 6.65
N ALA A 84 14.03 9.83 7.43
CA ALA A 84 12.84 10.67 7.30
C ALA A 84 13.14 12.07 6.72
N GLU A 85 14.31 12.32 6.15
CA GLU A 85 14.65 13.62 5.56
C GLU A 85 13.70 14.02 4.42
N GLY A 86 13.05 13.06 3.76
CA GLY A 86 12.05 13.28 2.72
C GLY A 86 10.65 13.62 3.23
N ILE A 87 10.42 13.66 4.55
CA ILE A 87 9.12 14.06 5.13
C ILE A 87 9.08 15.58 5.29
N CYS A 88 8.18 16.23 4.55
CA CYS A 88 7.94 17.68 4.63
C CYS A 88 7.00 18.01 5.80
N ARG A 89 7.34 19.07 6.57
CA ARG A 89 6.46 19.63 7.61
C ARG A 89 5.65 20.78 7.05
N THR A 90 4.32 20.68 7.13
CA THR A 90 3.39 21.69 6.62
C THR A 90 2.59 22.37 7.75
N ASP A 91 1.86 23.43 7.42
CA ASP A 91 0.98 24.11 8.38
C ASP A 91 -0.41 23.45 8.48
N ALA A 92 -0.74 22.52 7.54
CA ALA A 92 -1.91 21.67 7.67
C ALA A 92 -1.70 20.65 8.80
N ALA A 93 -2.79 20.22 9.44
CA ALA A 93 -2.73 19.17 10.44
C ALA A 93 -2.26 17.85 9.83
N THR A 94 -1.53 17.04 10.59
CA THR A 94 -1.23 15.66 10.19
C THR A 94 -2.52 14.91 9.87
N SER A 95 -2.52 14.15 8.81
CA SER A 95 -3.68 13.37 8.36
C SER A 95 -4.05 12.31 9.40
N TYR A 96 -5.34 12.06 9.55
CA TYR A 96 -5.81 11.05 10.51
C TYR A 96 -7.10 10.39 10.03
N THR A 97 -7.37 9.20 10.57
CA THR A 97 -8.65 8.50 10.37
C THR A 97 -9.25 8.14 11.72
N ASP A 98 -10.46 8.59 11.98
CA ASP A 98 -11.31 8.05 13.05
C ASP A 98 -12.05 6.82 12.53
N VAL A 99 -11.77 5.66 13.12
CA VAL A 99 -12.40 4.39 12.74
C VAL A 99 -13.42 4.01 13.80
N MET A 100 -14.70 3.95 13.44
CA MET A 100 -15.74 3.42 14.31
C MET A 100 -15.87 1.92 14.05
N ALA A 101 -15.48 1.10 15.04
CA ALA A 101 -15.59 -0.34 14.99
C ALA A 101 -16.83 -0.80 15.74
N ASP A 102 -17.86 -1.26 15.03
CA ASP A 102 -19.08 -1.84 15.57
C ASP A 102 -18.82 -3.28 16.01
N MET A 103 -18.79 -3.51 17.33
CA MET A 103 -18.50 -4.82 17.89
C MET A 103 -19.63 -5.84 17.72
N THR A 104 -20.86 -5.38 17.50
CA THR A 104 -22.03 -6.25 17.27
C THR A 104 -22.12 -6.70 15.83
N ALA A 105 -21.96 -5.75 14.88
CA ALA A 105 -22.01 -6.04 13.46
C ALA A 105 -20.67 -6.59 12.91
N GLY A 106 -19.55 -6.39 13.63
CA GLY A 106 -18.21 -6.73 13.17
C GLY A 106 -17.74 -5.87 12.01
N THR A 107 -18.33 -4.67 11.82
CA THR A 107 -18.05 -3.76 10.71
C THR A 107 -17.25 -2.54 11.17
N ARG A 108 -16.58 -1.87 10.24
CA ARG A 108 -15.85 -0.62 10.48
C ARG A 108 -16.31 0.47 9.53
N THR A 109 -16.34 1.71 10.02
CA THR A 109 -16.60 2.92 9.22
C THR A 109 -15.49 3.92 9.45
N PHE A 110 -15.00 4.51 8.38
CA PHE A 110 -13.81 5.35 8.38
C PHE A 110 -14.21 6.80 8.16
N PHE A 111 -13.73 7.70 9.02
CA PHE A 111 -13.85 9.14 8.88
C PHE A 111 -12.46 9.74 8.69
N HIS A 112 -12.11 9.99 7.44
CA HIS A 112 -10.76 10.36 7.05
C HIS A 112 -10.61 11.88 6.90
N HIS A 113 -9.57 12.44 7.52
CA HIS A 113 -9.11 13.80 7.33
C HIS A 113 -7.82 13.81 6.51
N ARG A 114 -7.88 14.36 5.31
CA ARG A 114 -6.75 14.35 4.37
C ARG A 114 -5.54 15.15 4.87
N GLY A 115 -5.76 16.29 5.52
CA GLY A 115 -4.70 17.09 6.18
C GLY A 115 -3.47 17.30 5.30
N ALA A 116 -2.29 17.10 5.89
CA ALA A 116 -0.99 17.32 5.23
C ALA A 116 -0.76 16.43 4.00
N ASN A 117 -1.38 15.24 3.92
CA ASN A 117 -1.26 14.38 2.73
C ASN A 117 -1.78 15.06 1.46
N ALA A 118 -2.78 15.95 1.58
CA ALA A 118 -3.29 16.73 0.46
C ALA A 118 -2.25 17.69 -0.14
N GLU A 119 -1.21 18.04 0.63
CA GLU A 119 -0.15 18.96 0.19
C GLU A 119 1.05 18.26 -0.48
N PHE A 120 1.09 16.92 -0.47
CA PHE A 120 2.17 16.16 -1.11
C PHE A 120 2.02 16.21 -2.63
N GLY A 121 2.86 17.00 -3.28
CA GLY A 121 2.84 17.25 -4.72
C GLY A 121 4.23 17.14 -5.35
N VAL A 122 4.38 17.74 -6.54
CA VAL A 122 5.60 17.66 -7.37
C VAL A 122 6.85 18.08 -6.60
N GLU A 123 6.78 19.24 -5.91
CA GLU A 123 7.93 19.80 -5.22
C GLU A 123 8.43 18.87 -4.11
N GLN A 124 7.52 18.38 -3.26
CA GLN A 124 7.84 17.50 -2.15
C GLN A 124 8.38 16.17 -2.62
N ALA A 125 7.72 15.55 -3.62
CA ALA A 125 8.16 14.26 -4.15
C ALA A 125 9.54 14.34 -4.81
N LEU A 126 9.81 15.38 -5.58
CA LEU A 126 11.07 15.55 -6.31
C LEU A 126 12.20 16.13 -5.45
N ALA A 127 11.92 16.65 -4.25
CA ALA A 127 12.93 17.03 -3.27
C ALA A 127 13.63 15.79 -2.67
N ILE A 128 13.01 14.61 -2.71
CA ILE A 128 13.59 13.37 -2.21
C ILE A 128 14.65 12.87 -3.20
N THR A 129 15.92 12.88 -2.80
CA THR A 129 17.07 12.54 -3.66
C THR A 129 17.88 11.36 -3.14
N ALA A 130 17.33 10.58 -2.21
CA ALA A 130 17.98 9.41 -1.64
C ALA A 130 18.43 8.40 -2.73
N PRO A 131 19.57 7.72 -2.56
CA PRO A 131 20.15 6.84 -3.59
C PRO A 131 19.47 5.47 -3.67
N ALA A 132 18.14 5.44 -3.65
CA ALA A 132 17.34 4.23 -3.69
C ALA A 132 17.27 3.60 -5.09
N LYS A 133 17.03 2.28 -5.16
CA LYS A 133 16.71 1.54 -6.38
C LYS A 133 15.25 1.76 -6.77
N ILE A 134 14.35 1.67 -5.78
CA ILE A 134 12.89 1.77 -5.98
C ILE A 134 12.35 3.03 -5.30
N TYR A 135 11.47 3.74 -6.00
CA TYR A 135 10.61 4.78 -5.46
C TYR A 135 9.17 4.28 -5.53
N HIS A 136 8.59 3.96 -4.40
CA HIS A 136 7.21 3.54 -4.26
C HIS A 136 6.34 4.74 -3.87
N LEU A 137 5.32 5.04 -4.68
CA LEU A 137 4.32 6.09 -4.46
C LEU A 137 2.98 5.43 -4.09
N GLY A 138 2.61 5.51 -2.87
CA GLY A 138 1.36 4.92 -2.36
C GLY A 138 0.42 6.00 -1.81
N TYR A 139 -0.61 5.70 -1.83
CA TYR A 139 -1.97 5.58 -2.23
C TYR A 139 -2.40 6.70 -3.20
N LEU A 140 -2.27 6.55 -4.49
CA LEU A 140 -3.03 7.40 -5.43
C LEU A 140 -4.53 7.27 -5.10
N LEU A 141 -5.32 8.29 -5.44
CA LEU A 141 -6.71 8.53 -5.02
C LEU A 141 -6.86 9.20 -3.64
N LEU A 142 -5.81 9.22 -2.80
CA LEU A 142 -5.80 9.94 -1.52
C LEU A 142 -4.74 11.06 -1.44
N LEU A 143 -4.07 11.38 -2.53
CA LEU A 143 -3.06 12.45 -2.60
C LEU A 143 -3.58 13.57 -3.51
N ASP A 144 -4.32 14.55 -2.95
CA ASP A 144 -5.08 15.53 -3.72
C ASP A 144 -4.24 16.22 -4.81
N LYS A 145 -3.02 16.71 -4.49
CA LYS A 145 -2.13 17.34 -5.49
C LYS A 145 -1.59 16.37 -6.54
N MET A 146 -1.39 15.10 -6.21
CA MET A 146 -0.96 14.07 -7.17
C MET A 146 -2.10 13.67 -8.11
N ASP A 147 -3.33 13.70 -7.61
CA ASP A 147 -4.54 13.34 -8.34
C ASP A 147 -5.03 14.47 -9.26
N GLU A 148 -4.50 15.71 -9.13
CA GLU A 148 -4.84 16.85 -9.97
C GLU A 148 -4.55 16.59 -11.46
N GLU A 149 -5.30 17.27 -12.34
CA GLU A 149 -5.08 17.22 -13.77
C GLU A 149 -3.77 17.95 -14.15
N ASP A 150 -3.00 17.32 -15.02
CA ASP A 150 -1.83 17.92 -15.68
C ASP A 150 -2.09 17.95 -17.19
N ALA A 151 -1.88 19.12 -17.83
CA ALA A 151 -2.23 19.33 -19.23
C ALA A 151 -1.37 18.50 -20.20
N GLU A 152 -0.17 18.09 -19.82
CA GLU A 152 0.76 17.31 -20.65
C GLU A 152 0.69 15.82 -20.32
N TYR A 153 0.61 15.48 -19.03
CA TYR A 153 0.71 14.10 -18.54
C TYR A 153 -0.64 13.47 -18.19
N GLY A 154 -1.72 14.25 -18.20
CA GLY A 154 -3.05 13.85 -17.77
C GLY A 154 -3.23 13.92 -16.24
N ARG A 155 -2.20 13.56 -15.46
CA ARG A 155 -2.19 13.67 -14.00
C ARG A 155 -0.83 14.16 -13.49
N VAL A 156 -0.85 14.90 -12.37
CA VAL A 156 0.37 15.37 -11.71
C VAL A 156 1.25 14.20 -11.29
N ALA A 157 0.65 13.12 -10.76
CA ALA A 157 1.39 11.90 -10.40
C ALA A 157 2.15 11.31 -11.59
N ALA A 158 1.56 11.29 -12.79
CA ALA A 158 2.21 10.80 -14.00
C ALA A 158 3.47 11.62 -14.35
N ARG A 159 3.40 12.95 -14.23
CA ARG A 159 4.55 13.83 -14.38
C ARG A 159 5.65 13.56 -13.35
N VAL A 160 5.28 13.36 -12.08
CA VAL A 160 6.24 13.03 -11.02
C VAL A 160 6.92 11.70 -11.31
N LEU A 161 6.16 10.67 -11.66
CA LEU A 161 6.70 9.33 -11.97
C LEU A 161 7.65 9.35 -13.17
N ASP A 162 7.34 10.10 -14.23
CA ASP A 162 8.24 10.28 -15.39
C ASP A 162 9.58 10.91 -14.97
N GLU A 163 9.53 11.97 -14.16
CA GLU A 163 10.76 12.63 -13.69
C GLU A 163 11.57 11.70 -12.78
N LEU A 164 10.92 10.90 -11.90
CA LEU A 164 11.60 9.92 -11.07
C LEU A 164 12.31 8.84 -11.92
N GLN A 165 11.67 8.36 -13.00
CA GLN A 165 12.31 7.44 -13.93
C GLN A 165 13.51 8.07 -14.66
N ARG A 166 13.40 9.34 -15.07
CA ARG A 166 14.53 10.08 -15.67
C ARG A 166 15.70 10.22 -14.71
N ARG A 167 15.43 10.31 -13.41
CA ARG A 167 16.46 10.30 -12.35
C ARG A 167 17.02 8.91 -12.08
N GLY A 168 16.49 7.86 -12.72
CA GLY A 168 16.99 6.49 -12.67
C GLY A 168 16.42 5.66 -11.50
N TYR A 169 15.30 6.05 -10.90
CA TYR A 169 14.54 5.18 -10.01
C TYR A 169 13.71 4.17 -10.81
N LYS A 170 13.53 2.99 -10.26
CA LYS A 170 12.40 2.12 -10.60
C LYS A 170 11.18 2.62 -9.84
N THR A 171 10.11 2.91 -10.56
CA THR A 171 8.88 3.43 -9.96
C THR A 171 7.91 2.31 -9.63
N SER A 172 7.34 2.36 -8.44
CA SER A 172 6.28 1.47 -8.01
C SER A 172 5.08 2.28 -7.52
N VAL A 173 3.89 1.80 -7.78
CA VAL A 173 2.64 2.44 -7.35
C VAL A 173 1.71 1.38 -6.78
N ASP A 174 1.01 1.73 -5.73
CA ASP A 174 -0.23 1.13 -5.31
C ASP A 174 -1.34 2.18 -5.18
N VAL A 175 -2.54 1.74 -4.90
CA VAL A 175 -3.72 2.58 -4.82
C VAL A 175 -4.56 2.19 -3.61
N VAL A 176 -5.58 2.99 -3.29
CA VAL A 176 -6.54 2.66 -2.25
C VAL A 176 -7.86 2.22 -2.88
N SER A 177 -8.49 1.21 -2.31
CA SER A 177 -9.84 0.81 -2.69
C SER A 177 -10.85 1.87 -2.22
N GLU A 178 -11.15 2.88 -3.03
CA GLU A 178 -12.20 3.85 -2.75
C GLU A 178 -13.46 3.57 -3.59
N GLU A 179 -14.63 3.89 -3.05
CA GLU A 179 -15.88 3.88 -3.81
C GLU A 179 -15.94 5.12 -4.70
N GLY A 180 -15.88 4.95 -6.02
CA GLY A 180 -15.98 6.06 -6.96
C GLY A 180 -15.69 5.66 -8.41
N ASP A 181 -15.86 6.63 -9.30
CA ASP A 181 -15.64 6.48 -10.75
C ASP A 181 -14.25 7.02 -11.20
N ARG A 182 -13.42 7.48 -10.25
CA ARG A 182 -12.16 8.17 -10.52
C ARG A 182 -11.00 7.24 -10.88
N PHE A 183 -11.08 5.94 -10.56
CA PHE A 183 -9.97 4.98 -10.75
C PHE A 183 -9.32 5.11 -12.12
N ARG A 184 -10.08 4.89 -13.19
CA ARG A 184 -9.53 4.90 -14.55
C ARG A 184 -8.96 6.26 -14.95
N SER A 185 -9.61 7.35 -14.55
CA SER A 185 -9.19 8.71 -14.91
C SER A 185 -7.92 9.15 -14.20
N ILE A 186 -7.62 8.63 -13.00
CA ILE A 186 -6.43 8.96 -12.22
C ILE A 186 -5.30 7.95 -12.51
N ILE A 187 -5.60 6.66 -12.52
CA ILE A 187 -4.57 5.62 -12.55
C ILE A 187 -4.03 5.38 -13.98
N LEU A 188 -4.92 5.22 -14.99
CA LEU A 188 -4.46 4.84 -16.32
C LEU A 188 -3.45 5.83 -16.92
N PRO A 189 -3.55 7.17 -16.79
CA PRO A 189 -2.51 8.09 -17.27
C PRO A 189 -1.13 7.87 -16.64
N CYS A 190 -1.06 7.32 -15.41
CA CYS A 190 0.18 7.10 -14.68
C CYS A 190 0.93 5.85 -15.15
N LEU A 191 0.22 4.82 -15.65
CA LEU A 191 0.77 3.47 -15.84
C LEU A 191 2.00 3.41 -16.75
N ARG A 192 2.10 4.28 -17.78
CA ARG A 192 3.27 4.36 -18.67
C ARG A 192 4.56 4.79 -17.97
N TYR A 193 4.45 5.27 -16.74
CA TYR A 193 5.54 5.74 -15.91
C TYR A 193 5.68 4.90 -14.63
N VAL A 194 5.11 3.68 -14.64
CA VAL A 194 5.17 2.72 -13.53
C VAL A 194 5.95 1.50 -14.00
N ASP A 195 7.01 1.15 -13.25
CA ASP A 195 7.74 -0.12 -13.48
C ASP A 195 7.01 -1.27 -12.78
N TYR A 196 6.59 -1.10 -11.53
CA TYR A 196 5.93 -2.12 -10.70
C TYR A 196 4.57 -1.64 -10.22
N PHE A 197 3.50 -2.30 -10.65
CA PHE A 197 2.14 -1.99 -10.23
C PHE A 197 1.60 -3.12 -9.36
N ILE A 198 1.43 -2.83 -8.04
CA ILE A 198 1.06 -3.82 -7.02
C ILE A 198 -0.30 -3.42 -6.46
N ILE A 199 -1.33 -4.23 -6.73
CA ILE A 199 -2.72 -3.91 -6.40
C ILE A 199 -3.50 -5.17 -6.05
N ASN A 200 -4.68 -5.00 -5.42
CA ASN A 200 -5.61 -6.10 -5.21
C ASN A 200 -6.53 -6.33 -6.42
N GLU A 201 -7.29 -7.42 -6.39
CA GLU A 201 -8.19 -7.80 -7.50
C GLU A 201 -9.36 -6.83 -7.69
N VAL A 202 -9.79 -6.13 -6.64
CA VAL A 202 -10.86 -5.13 -6.73
C VAL A 202 -10.36 -3.89 -7.47
N GLU A 203 -9.18 -3.43 -7.15
CA GLU A 203 -8.50 -2.30 -7.79
C GLU A 203 -8.13 -2.62 -9.25
N ALA A 204 -7.64 -3.84 -9.49
CA ALA A 204 -7.39 -4.33 -10.84
C ALA A 204 -8.68 -4.35 -11.67
N GLY A 205 -9.78 -4.84 -11.10
CA GLY A 205 -11.10 -4.83 -11.72
C GLY A 205 -11.61 -3.42 -12.02
N ALA A 206 -11.41 -2.47 -11.09
CA ALA A 206 -11.77 -1.07 -11.28
C ALA A 206 -10.99 -0.42 -12.44
N CYS A 207 -9.69 -0.74 -12.57
CA CYS A 207 -8.88 -0.30 -13.71
C CYS A 207 -9.30 -0.97 -15.02
N PHE A 208 -9.55 -2.28 -15.00
CA PHE A 208 -9.96 -3.09 -16.15
C PHE A 208 -11.39 -2.75 -16.62
N GLY A 209 -12.27 -2.39 -15.68
CA GLY A 209 -13.67 -2.06 -15.94
C GLY A 209 -14.62 -3.26 -15.82
N GLU A 210 -14.19 -4.36 -15.18
CA GLU A 210 -14.97 -5.56 -14.95
C GLU A 210 -14.76 -6.10 -13.53
N ASN A 211 -15.78 -6.77 -12.99
CA ASN A 211 -15.59 -7.55 -11.77
C ASN A 211 -14.77 -8.81 -12.06
N LEU A 212 -13.74 -9.03 -11.24
CA LEU A 212 -12.85 -10.18 -11.35
C LEU A 212 -13.28 -11.38 -10.50
N ARG A 213 -14.46 -11.28 -9.85
CA ARG A 213 -15.10 -12.39 -9.13
C ARG A 213 -16.44 -12.73 -9.77
N ASP A 214 -16.87 -13.98 -9.64
CA ASP A 214 -18.19 -14.43 -10.06
C ASP A 214 -19.28 -14.07 -9.04
N GLU A 215 -20.53 -14.47 -9.30
CA GLU A 215 -21.69 -14.22 -8.41
C GLU A 215 -21.59 -14.94 -7.07
N ALA A 216 -20.78 -16.00 -6.96
CA ALA A 216 -20.52 -16.73 -5.72
C ALA A 216 -19.35 -16.11 -4.91
N GLY A 217 -18.67 -15.11 -5.49
CA GLY A 217 -17.51 -14.45 -4.89
C GLY A 217 -16.18 -15.18 -5.18
N GLU A 218 -16.17 -16.20 -6.04
CA GLU A 218 -14.97 -16.92 -6.41
C GLU A 218 -14.14 -16.13 -7.44
N PRO A 219 -12.79 -16.14 -7.34
CA PRO A 219 -11.92 -15.41 -8.26
C PRO A 219 -11.95 -16.02 -9.66
N LEU A 220 -12.12 -15.17 -10.67
CA LEU A 220 -12.07 -15.56 -12.08
C LEU A 220 -10.65 -15.44 -12.61
N LEU A 221 -9.81 -16.48 -12.40
CA LEU A 221 -8.37 -16.45 -12.68
C LEU A 221 -8.05 -16.00 -14.12
N ALA A 222 -8.80 -16.46 -15.13
CA ALA A 222 -8.60 -16.02 -16.51
C ALA A 222 -8.85 -14.52 -16.70
N LYS A 223 -9.79 -13.91 -15.94
CA LYS A 223 -10.02 -12.46 -15.96
C LYS A 223 -8.95 -11.70 -15.20
N ILE A 224 -8.42 -12.27 -14.12
CA ILE A 224 -7.29 -11.67 -13.37
C ILE A 224 -6.06 -11.58 -14.28
N ALA A 225 -5.73 -12.65 -15.01
CA ALA A 225 -4.65 -12.60 -16.00
C ALA A 225 -4.93 -11.56 -17.09
N ALA A 226 -6.16 -11.54 -17.66
CA ALA A 226 -6.53 -10.57 -18.68
C ALA A 226 -6.48 -9.12 -18.18
N ALA A 227 -6.84 -8.88 -16.91
CA ALA A 227 -6.68 -7.56 -16.29
C ALA A 227 -5.22 -7.15 -16.15
N ALA A 228 -4.33 -8.07 -15.78
CA ALA A 228 -2.90 -7.81 -15.70
C ALA A 228 -2.29 -7.52 -17.09
N ASP A 229 -2.66 -8.30 -18.12
CA ASP A 229 -2.25 -8.06 -19.50
C ASP A 229 -2.72 -6.68 -19.99
N PHE A 230 -3.99 -6.33 -19.71
CA PHE A 230 -4.51 -5.00 -20.01
C PHE A 230 -3.67 -3.90 -19.36
N LEU A 231 -3.30 -4.04 -18.08
CA LEU A 231 -2.49 -3.05 -17.38
C LEU A 231 -1.08 -2.91 -17.98
N LEU A 232 -0.47 -4.02 -18.43
CA LEU A 232 0.76 -4.00 -19.22
C LEU A 232 0.56 -3.26 -20.54
N GLU A 233 -0.54 -3.50 -21.26
CA GLU A 233 -0.89 -2.79 -22.51
C GLU A 233 -1.13 -1.30 -22.28
N GLN A 234 -1.72 -0.91 -21.14
CA GLN A 234 -1.89 0.51 -20.74
C GLN A 234 -0.56 1.19 -20.40
N GLY A 235 0.53 0.44 -20.27
CA GLY A 235 1.86 1.00 -20.23
C GLY A 235 2.73 0.63 -19.02
N VAL A 236 2.27 -0.20 -18.08
CA VAL A 236 3.15 -0.69 -17.02
C VAL A 236 4.40 -1.31 -17.64
N ARG A 237 5.57 -0.87 -17.19
CA ARG A 237 6.82 -1.06 -17.96
C ARG A 237 7.50 -2.39 -17.68
N ASP A 238 7.32 -2.94 -16.50
CA ASP A 238 8.04 -4.14 -16.06
C ASP A 238 7.06 -5.19 -15.55
N THR A 239 6.45 -5.01 -14.38
CA THR A 239 5.69 -6.07 -13.69
C THR A 239 4.35 -5.56 -13.16
N VAL A 240 3.28 -6.32 -13.41
CA VAL A 240 1.98 -6.20 -12.74
C VAL A 240 1.83 -7.32 -11.73
N ILE A 241 1.38 -6.99 -10.53
CA ILE A 241 1.16 -7.91 -9.42
C ILE A 241 -0.24 -7.67 -8.88
N ILE A 242 -1.07 -8.71 -8.87
CA ILE A 242 -2.44 -8.68 -8.35
C ILE A 242 -2.55 -9.68 -7.21
N HIS A 243 -2.87 -9.20 -6.01
CA HIS A 243 -3.07 -10.05 -4.85
C HIS A 243 -4.55 -10.15 -4.47
N PHE A 244 -4.95 -11.29 -3.98
CA PHE A 244 -6.29 -11.56 -3.49
C PHE A 244 -6.26 -12.67 -2.43
N PRO A 245 -7.33 -12.86 -1.64
CA PRO A 245 -7.28 -13.78 -0.50
C PRO A 245 -6.83 -15.19 -0.82
N GLU A 246 -7.17 -15.70 -2.00
CA GLU A 246 -6.91 -17.08 -2.40
C GLU A 246 -5.52 -17.27 -2.98
N GLU A 247 -5.01 -16.27 -3.74
CA GLU A 247 -3.77 -16.40 -4.51
C GLU A 247 -3.12 -15.02 -4.76
N GLY A 248 -1.85 -15.02 -5.18
CA GLY A 248 -1.20 -13.92 -5.84
C GLY A 248 -0.92 -14.24 -7.30
N TYR A 249 -1.09 -13.26 -8.18
CA TYR A 249 -0.71 -13.34 -9.59
C TYR A 249 0.33 -12.29 -9.92
N ALA A 250 1.38 -12.66 -10.65
CA ALA A 250 2.33 -11.71 -11.19
C ALA A 250 2.69 -12.04 -12.62
N VAL A 251 2.84 -11.00 -13.44
CA VAL A 251 3.31 -11.12 -14.81
C VAL A 251 4.31 -10.03 -15.11
N ARG A 252 5.46 -10.42 -15.67
CA ARG A 252 6.44 -9.48 -16.21
C ARG A 252 6.19 -9.29 -17.70
N ARG A 253 6.47 -8.08 -18.20
CA ARG A 253 6.35 -7.79 -19.63
C ARG A 253 7.15 -8.78 -20.46
N ASP A 254 6.52 -9.33 -21.48
CA ASP A 254 7.07 -10.33 -22.41
C ASP A 254 7.40 -11.70 -21.76
N GLU A 255 6.86 -11.99 -20.56
CA GLU A 255 6.98 -13.28 -19.89
C GLU A 255 5.60 -13.88 -19.60
N GLU A 256 5.54 -15.20 -19.33
CA GLU A 256 4.32 -15.84 -18.84
C GLU A 256 4.04 -15.47 -17.38
N GLY A 257 2.77 -15.22 -17.05
CA GLY A 257 2.35 -14.91 -15.69
C GLY A 257 2.36 -16.16 -14.80
N VAL A 258 2.53 -15.95 -13.51
CA VAL A 258 2.57 -17.00 -12.50
C VAL A 258 1.52 -16.76 -11.41
N TYR A 259 0.78 -17.79 -11.05
CA TYR A 259 -0.10 -17.86 -9.88
C TYR A 259 0.61 -18.55 -8.72
N VAL A 260 0.45 -18.02 -7.53
CA VAL A 260 0.95 -18.64 -6.29
C VAL A 260 -0.15 -18.63 -5.25
N PRO A 261 -0.57 -19.82 -4.75
CA PRO A 261 -1.60 -19.91 -3.72
C PRO A 261 -1.21 -19.21 -2.43
N SER A 262 -2.17 -18.53 -1.80
CA SER A 262 -2.04 -17.98 -0.46
C SER A 262 -2.05 -19.08 0.61
N PHE A 263 -1.50 -18.79 1.77
CA PHE A 263 -1.55 -19.69 2.92
C PHE A 263 -2.95 -19.63 3.56
N ARG A 264 -3.59 -20.77 3.72
CA ARG A 264 -4.93 -20.86 4.30
C ARG A 264 -4.93 -20.49 5.77
N ILE A 265 -5.88 -19.66 6.17
CA ILE A 265 -6.15 -19.29 7.56
C ILE A 265 -7.62 -19.61 7.85
N PRO A 266 -7.93 -20.32 8.93
CA PRO A 266 -9.30 -20.44 9.39
C PRO A 266 -9.88 -19.04 9.72
N ALA A 267 -11.11 -18.76 9.29
CA ALA A 267 -11.72 -17.44 9.53
C ALA A 267 -11.75 -17.05 11.02
N SER A 268 -11.79 -18.02 11.93
CA SER A 268 -11.73 -17.77 13.38
C SER A 268 -10.37 -17.31 13.92
N GLU A 269 -9.30 -17.44 13.12
CA GLU A 269 -7.93 -17.03 13.46
C GLU A 269 -7.56 -15.66 12.87
N ILE A 270 -8.37 -15.15 11.94
CA ILE A 270 -8.17 -13.82 11.38
C ILE A 270 -8.59 -12.78 12.41
N VAL A 271 -7.61 -12.01 12.90
CA VAL A 271 -7.83 -10.93 13.86
C VAL A 271 -8.23 -9.64 13.14
N SER A 272 -7.54 -9.32 12.04
CA SER A 272 -7.81 -8.14 11.21
C SER A 272 -7.22 -8.33 9.81
N SER A 273 -7.89 -7.79 8.78
CA SER A 273 -7.34 -7.72 7.41
C SER A 273 -6.64 -6.40 7.11
N VAL A 274 -6.63 -5.46 8.04
CA VAL A 274 -6.01 -4.14 7.85
C VAL A 274 -4.49 -4.29 7.77
N GLY A 275 -3.89 -3.75 6.71
CA GLY A 275 -2.45 -3.80 6.47
C GLY A 275 -1.95 -5.08 5.79
N ALA A 276 -2.80 -6.11 5.57
CA ALA A 276 -2.35 -7.33 4.88
C ALA A 276 -1.90 -7.06 3.43
N GLY A 277 -2.57 -6.13 2.73
CA GLY A 277 -2.15 -5.65 1.41
C GLY A 277 -0.82 -4.91 1.46
N ASP A 278 -0.62 -4.03 2.45
CA ASP A 278 0.64 -3.30 2.63
C ASP A 278 1.81 -4.25 2.96
N ALA A 279 1.58 -5.26 3.82
CA ALA A 279 2.58 -6.29 4.13
C ALA A 279 2.96 -7.14 2.90
N PHE A 280 1.96 -7.47 2.06
CA PHE A 280 2.18 -8.11 0.76
C PHE A 280 3.00 -7.19 -0.15
N CYS A 281 2.59 -5.93 -0.31
CA CYS A 281 3.27 -4.94 -1.13
C CYS A 281 4.74 -4.73 -0.68
N ALA A 282 4.97 -4.52 0.61
CA ALA A 282 6.30 -4.35 1.20
C ALA A 282 7.23 -5.53 0.87
N THR A 283 6.72 -6.76 1.04
CA THR A 283 7.50 -7.96 0.77
C THR A 283 7.76 -8.16 -0.73
N MET A 284 6.80 -7.82 -1.59
CA MET A 284 7.02 -7.80 -3.04
C MET A 284 8.04 -6.76 -3.45
N LEU A 285 8.03 -5.56 -2.86
CA LEU A 285 9.06 -4.53 -3.10
C LEU A 285 10.45 -5.01 -2.67
N TYR A 286 10.55 -5.73 -1.53
CA TYR A 286 11.79 -6.40 -1.12
C TYR A 286 12.25 -7.41 -2.19
N ALA A 287 11.36 -8.30 -2.64
CA ALA A 287 11.68 -9.31 -3.64
C ALA A 287 12.14 -8.71 -4.99
N LEU A 288 11.44 -7.65 -5.45
CA LEU A 288 11.80 -6.91 -6.66
C LEU A 288 13.12 -6.13 -6.50
N HIS A 289 13.41 -5.63 -5.30
CA HIS A 289 14.68 -4.96 -5.00
C HIS A 289 15.85 -5.94 -5.08
N GLU A 290 15.69 -7.15 -4.59
CA GLU A 290 16.70 -8.21 -4.58
C GLU A 290 16.69 -9.06 -5.87
N ASP A 291 15.93 -8.65 -6.90
CA ASP A 291 15.81 -9.33 -8.21
C ASP A 291 15.42 -10.81 -8.07
N MET A 292 14.57 -11.14 -7.10
CA MET A 292 14.10 -12.51 -6.86
C MET A 292 13.13 -12.96 -7.97
N PRO A 293 13.03 -14.29 -8.23
CA PRO A 293 11.98 -14.84 -9.09
C PRO A 293 10.58 -14.46 -8.59
N LEU A 294 9.66 -14.09 -9.51
CA LEU A 294 8.31 -13.64 -9.14
C LEU A 294 7.55 -14.65 -8.26
N ALA A 295 7.67 -15.94 -8.56
CA ALA A 295 7.02 -17.00 -7.77
C ALA A 295 7.51 -17.05 -6.32
N GLU A 296 8.82 -16.81 -6.09
CA GLU A 296 9.39 -16.76 -4.75
C GLU A 296 8.94 -15.49 -4.02
N GLY A 297 8.95 -14.34 -4.72
CA GLY A 297 8.45 -13.08 -4.20
C GLY A 297 6.98 -13.15 -3.76
N LEU A 298 6.10 -13.68 -4.63
CA LEU A 298 4.68 -13.89 -4.33
C LEU A 298 4.48 -14.79 -3.11
N ARG A 299 5.25 -15.89 -3.02
CA ARG A 299 5.17 -16.81 -1.90
C ARG A 299 5.58 -16.15 -0.57
N MET A 300 6.66 -15.36 -0.60
CA MET A 300 7.08 -14.58 0.57
C MET A 300 6.05 -13.52 0.96
N ALA A 301 5.49 -12.81 -0.02
CA ALA A 301 4.47 -11.79 0.20
C ALA A 301 3.17 -12.37 0.78
N ALA A 302 2.73 -13.53 0.28
CA ALA A 302 1.60 -14.26 0.84
C ALA A 302 1.85 -14.69 2.30
N ALA A 303 3.09 -15.11 2.63
CA ALA A 303 3.45 -15.42 4.02
C ALA A 303 3.44 -14.18 4.90
N ALA A 304 3.96 -13.02 4.45
CA ALA A 304 3.92 -11.79 5.21
C ALA A 304 2.48 -11.32 5.48
N ALA A 305 1.60 -11.40 4.48
CA ALA A 305 0.17 -11.14 4.65
C ALA A 305 -0.47 -12.10 5.67
N TRP A 306 -0.09 -13.40 5.63
CA TRP A 306 -0.54 -14.39 6.61
C TRP A 306 -0.18 -13.99 8.04
N PHE A 307 1.05 -13.57 8.30
CA PHE A 307 1.47 -13.07 9.62
C PHE A 307 0.67 -11.84 10.05
N ASN A 308 0.45 -10.90 9.14
CA ASN A 308 -0.31 -9.67 9.43
C ASN A 308 -1.76 -9.96 9.84
N LEU A 309 -2.43 -10.91 9.18
CA LEU A 309 -3.83 -11.28 9.46
C LEU A 309 -4.07 -11.77 10.91
N HIS A 310 -3.03 -12.20 11.62
CA HIS A 310 -3.10 -12.59 13.04
C HIS A 310 -2.93 -11.41 14.01
N ASN A 311 -2.85 -10.16 13.51
CA ASN A 311 -2.65 -8.99 14.35
C ASN A 311 -3.77 -7.96 14.17
N ALA A 312 -4.02 -7.15 15.21
CA ALA A 312 -5.08 -6.15 15.21
C ALA A 312 -4.68 -4.86 14.48
N THR A 313 -3.38 -4.54 14.43
CA THR A 313 -2.83 -3.32 13.81
C THR A 313 -2.27 -3.62 12.42
N SER A 314 -2.12 -2.58 11.60
CA SER A 314 -1.68 -2.70 10.21
C SER A 314 -0.26 -3.27 10.03
N VAL A 315 0.62 -3.12 11.03
CA VAL A 315 2.04 -3.53 10.94
C VAL A 315 2.51 -4.40 12.12
N GLY A 316 1.64 -4.63 13.11
CA GLY A 316 2.04 -5.35 14.33
C GLY A 316 2.35 -6.83 14.13
N GLY A 317 1.92 -7.41 13.01
CA GLY A 317 2.21 -8.79 12.62
C GLY A 317 3.40 -8.95 11.67
N ALA A 318 4.10 -7.86 11.33
CA ALA A 318 5.19 -7.89 10.35
C ALA A 318 6.32 -8.84 10.77
N PRO A 319 6.65 -9.88 9.97
CA PRO A 319 7.68 -10.85 10.29
C PRO A 319 9.09 -10.35 9.93
N THR A 320 10.09 -10.95 10.54
CA THR A 320 11.48 -10.87 10.07
C THR A 320 11.73 -11.81 8.88
N LEU A 321 12.80 -11.57 8.12
CA LEU A 321 13.21 -12.49 7.04
C LEU A 321 13.46 -13.93 7.56
N ALA A 322 14.00 -14.06 8.76
CA ALA A 322 14.26 -15.37 9.36
C ALA A 322 12.94 -16.11 9.66
N GLU A 323 11.93 -15.41 10.18
CA GLU A 323 10.60 -15.98 10.44
C GLU A 323 9.90 -16.35 9.13
N LEU A 324 9.97 -15.51 8.10
CA LEU A 324 9.44 -15.84 6.78
C LEU A 324 10.11 -17.10 6.20
N GLN A 325 11.43 -17.16 6.24
CA GLN A 325 12.18 -18.31 5.73
C GLN A 325 11.83 -19.60 6.48
N HIS A 326 11.71 -19.52 7.80
CA HIS A 326 11.33 -20.66 8.63
C HIS A 326 9.91 -21.13 8.28
N PHE A 327 8.94 -20.21 8.25
CA PHE A 327 7.55 -20.49 7.88
C PHE A 327 7.45 -21.17 6.49
N LEU A 328 8.17 -20.63 5.50
CA LEU A 328 8.17 -21.17 4.14
C LEU A 328 8.82 -22.57 4.03
N GLN A 329 9.73 -22.92 4.95
CA GLN A 329 10.30 -24.27 5.03
C GLN A 329 9.32 -25.27 5.61
N GLU A 330 8.50 -24.87 6.57
CA GLU A 330 7.50 -25.73 7.20
C GLU A 330 6.26 -25.95 6.31
N HIS A 331 5.99 -25.02 5.38
CA HIS A 331 4.80 -25.02 4.51
C HIS A 331 5.17 -25.28 3.03
N LYS A 332 6.13 -26.15 2.77
CA LYS A 332 6.56 -26.52 1.40
C LYS A 332 5.49 -27.23 0.60
#